data_55a4228cbdaec87a66be9bfc8fc04b36
#
_entry.id   55a4228cbdaec87a66be9bfc8fc04b36
#
_cell.length_a   1.000
_cell.length_b   1.000
_cell.length_c   1.000
_cell.angle_alpha   90.00
_cell.angle_beta   90.00
_cell.angle_gamma   90.00
#
_symmetry.space_group_name_H-M   'P 1'
#
loop_
_entity.id
_entity.type
_entity.pdbx_description
1 polymer ?
#
loop_
_entity_poly.entity_id
_entity_poly.type
_entity_poly.pdbx_seq_one_letter_code
_entity_poly.pdbx_strand_id
1 'polypeptide(L)'
;MTAEPGPRRGPGPLVRALGRAVNSAVARFPWSWRLFSGPVRRFSDSVAVGWDERVRSDSPEYLEPLVAALDRLEASPGRILDIGTGTGAAALELADRYPDAEVVGIDVSAEMVAQAKAKAADQSAPVRFLVADIASFEDEEGFDLIAMLNMPPFFDRVIALLRPEGFVVNASSFGSRTPFFTPPALLERGFERRGVRTVAVGQVGLGTYYLARRV
;
A
#
# COMPACT_ATOMS: atom_id res chain seq x y z
N MET A 1 22.80 -28.77 -13.39
CA MET A 1 23.15 -27.40 -13.87
C MET A 1 21.83 -26.66 -14.03
N THR A 2 21.29 -26.14 -12.94
CA THR A 2 20.04 -25.37 -12.92
C THR A 2 20.37 -23.96 -13.36
N ALA A 3 19.81 -23.56 -14.52
CA ALA A 3 19.96 -22.20 -15.01
C ALA A 3 19.40 -21.21 -13.98
N GLU A 4 20.22 -20.28 -13.51
CA GLU A 4 19.74 -19.16 -12.70
C GLU A 4 18.70 -18.38 -13.51
N PRO A 5 17.53 -18.10 -12.94
CA PRO A 5 16.55 -17.27 -13.64
C PRO A 5 17.14 -15.88 -13.82
N GLY A 6 17.37 -15.49 -15.08
CA GLY A 6 17.92 -14.17 -15.43
C GLY A 6 17.07 -13.04 -14.84
N PRO A 7 17.61 -11.81 -14.74
CA PRO A 7 16.95 -10.69 -14.09
C PRO A 7 15.60 -10.42 -14.74
N ARG A 8 14.51 -10.74 -14.02
CA ARG A 8 13.15 -10.47 -14.50
C ARG A 8 12.97 -8.97 -14.62
N ARG A 9 12.64 -8.52 -15.81
CA ARG A 9 12.44 -7.10 -16.13
C ARG A 9 11.19 -6.63 -15.38
N GLY A 10 11.36 -5.67 -14.46
CA GLY A 10 10.25 -4.94 -13.83
C GLY A 10 9.33 -4.28 -14.89
N PRO A 11 8.23 -3.61 -14.47
CA PRO A 11 7.29 -3.01 -15.39
C PRO A 11 8.01 -2.11 -16.41
N GLY A 12 7.60 -2.22 -17.66
CA GLY A 12 8.21 -1.49 -18.77
C GLY A 12 8.14 0.03 -18.58
N PRO A 13 8.97 0.80 -19.30
CA PRO A 13 9.06 2.25 -19.12
C PRO A 13 7.71 2.97 -19.31
N LEU A 14 6.87 2.48 -20.21
CA LEU A 14 5.54 3.04 -20.46
C LEU A 14 4.60 2.83 -19.26
N VAL A 15 4.59 1.64 -18.67
CA VAL A 15 3.76 1.34 -17.47
C VAL A 15 4.19 2.19 -16.30
N ARG A 16 5.50 2.38 -16.11
CA ARG A 16 6.03 3.29 -15.08
C ARG A 16 5.64 4.74 -15.31
N ALA A 17 5.73 5.22 -16.56
CA ALA A 17 5.37 6.59 -16.90
C ALA A 17 3.86 6.84 -16.67
N LEU A 18 3.01 5.90 -17.08
CA LEU A 18 1.56 5.96 -16.86
C LEU A 18 1.22 5.93 -15.36
N GLY A 19 1.81 5.01 -14.61
CA GLY A 19 1.61 4.93 -13.16
C GLY A 19 2.02 6.23 -12.44
N ARG A 20 3.14 6.85 -12.84
CA ARG A 20 3.56 8.15 -12.29
C ARG A 20 2.59 9.28 -12.65
N ALA A 21 2.04 9.28 -13.88
CA ALA A 21 1.05 10.26 -14.29
C ALA A 21 -0.22 10.14 -13.45
N VAL A 22 -0.73 8.91 -13.26
CA VAL A 22 -1.86 8.63 -12.36
C VAL A 22 -1.55 9.09 -10.94
N ASN A 23 -0.40 8.71 -10.40
CA ASN A 23 0.04 9.07 -9.06
C ASN A 23 0.10 10.59 -8.86
N SER A 24 0.71 11.30 -9.80
CA SER A 24 0.80 12.77 -9.76
C SER A 24 -0.57 13.44 -9.88
N ALA A 25 -1.45 12.91 -10.73
CA ALA A 25 -2.81 13.41 -10.89
C ALA A 25 -3.62 13.23 -9.59
N VAL A 26 -3.58 12.04 -8.99
CA VAL A 26 -4.30 11.74 -7.74
C VAL A 26 -3.77 12.58 -6.58
N ALA A 27 -2.45 12.74 -6.47
CA ALA A 27 -1.83 13.56 -5.43
C ALA A 27 -2.21 15.05 -5.52
N ARG A 28 -2.41 15.56 -6.74
CA ARG A 28 -2.74 16.99 -6.98
C ARG A 28 -4.24 17.25 -7.05
N PHE A 29 -4.97 16.30 -7.62
CA PHE A 29 -6.42 16.39 -7.87
C PHE A 29 -7.09 15.08 -7.44
N PRO A 30 -7.44 14.92 -6.16
CA PRO A 30 -7.96 13.65 -5.62
C PRO A 30 -9.17 13.10 -6.36
N TRP A 31 -10.04 13.98 -6.88
CA TRP A 31 -11.19 13.60 -7.71
C TRP A 31 -10.82 12.84 -9.00
N SER A 32 -9.58 13.05 -9.49
CA SER A 32 -9.10 12.40 -10.72
C SER A 32 -9.02 10.87 -10.60
N TRP A 33 -8.94 10.33 -9.37
CA TRP A 33 -8.99 8.89 -9.15
C TRP A 33 -10.23 8.24 -9.78
N ARG A 34 -11.37 8.92 -9.78
CA ARG A 34 -12.60 8.42 -10.43
C ARG A 34 -12.44 8.11 -11.92
N LEU A 35 -11.50 8.77 -12.59
CA LEU A 35 -11.17 8.51 -13.99
C LEU A 35 -10.25 7.30 -14.16
N PHE A 36 -9.43 7.00 -13.15
CA PHE A 36 -8.41 5.96 -13.21
C PHE A 36 -8.82 4.67 -12.52
N SER A 37 -9.72 4.71 -11.55
CA SER A 37 -10.11 3.53 -10.76
C SER A 37 -10.65 2.39 -11.62
N GLY A 38 -11.47 2.69 -12.62
CA GLY A 38 -12.00 1.70 -13.55
C GLY A 38 -10.92 1.00 -14.40
N PRO A 39 -10.05 1.72 -15.11
CA PRO A 39 -8.88 1.16 -15.80
C PRO A 39 -7.93 0.41 -14.87
N VAL A 40 -7.62 0.94 -13.69
CA VAL A 40 -6.76 0.26 -12.69
C VAL A 40 -7.39 -1.04 -12.25
N ARG A 41 -8.68 -1.05 -11.89
CA ARG A 41 -9.41 -2.27 -11.53
C ARG A 41 -9.31 -3.33 -12.63
N ARG A 42 -9.65 -2.99 -13.87
CA ARG A 42 -9.59 -3.96 -15.00
C ARG A 42 -8.20 -4.53 -15.20
N PHE A 43 -7.18 -3.71 -15.07
CA PHE A 43 -5.79 -4.16 -15.13
C PHE A 43 -5.49 -5.12 -13.97
N SER A 44 -5.83 -4.76 -12.72
CA SER A 44 -5.60 -5.58 -11.54
C SER A 44 -6.34 -6.91 -11.64
N ASP A 45 -7.62 -6.91 -12.03
CA ASP A 45 -8.39 -8.13 -12.27
C ASP A 45 -7.70 -9.05 -13.29
N SER A 46 -7.17 -8.49 -14.39
CA SER A 46 -6.53 -9.26 -15.45
C SER A 46 -5.20 -9.91 -15.07
N VAL A 47 -4.55 -9.41 -14.01
CA VAL A 47 -3.22 -9.88 -13.58
C VAL A 47 -3.22 -10.56 -12.22
N ALA A 48 -4.34 -10.63 -11.51
CA ALA A 48 -4.45 -11.12 -10.14
C ALA A 48 -3.91 -12.55 -10.00
N VAL A 49 -4.32 -13.45 -10.92
CA VAL A 49 -3.75 -14.79 -11.00
C VAL A 49 -2.27 -14.70 -11.41
N GLY A 50 -1.38 -15.26 -10.59
CA GLY A 50 0.08 -15.20 -10.79
C GLY A 50 0.70 -13.84 -10.52
N TRP A 51 -0.01 -12.92 -9.83
CA TRP A 51 0.54 -11.63 -9.40
C TRP A 51 1.75 -11.81 -8.49
N ASP A 52 1.62 -12.65 -7.47
CA ASP A 52 2.68 -12.88 -6.48
C ASP A 52 3.97 -13.39 -7.10
N GLU A 53 3.88 -14.35 -8.02
CA GLU A 53 5.05 -14.83 -8.77
C GLU A 53 5.69 -13.74 -9.64
N ARG A 54 4.84 -12.88 -10.24
CA ARG A 54 5.29 -11.82 -11.14
C ARG A 54 6.04 -10.71 -10.42
N VAL A 55 5.53 -10.25 -9.27
CA VAL A 55 6.13 -9.17 -8.50
C VAL A 55 7.00 -9.67 -7.35
N ARG A 56 6.99 -11.00 -7.08
CA ARG A 56 7.66 -11.63 -5.94
C ARG A 56 7.19 -11.05 -4.62
N SER A 57 5.87 -10.90 -4.47
CA SER A 57 5.27 -10.32 -3.24
C SER A 57 5.58 -11.13 -1.98
N ASP A 58 5.95 -12.40 -2.13
CA ASP A 58 6.35 -13.30 -1.04
C ASP A 58 7.86 -13.14 -0.68
N SER A 59 8.61 -12.33 -1.45
CA SER A 59 10.01 -12.12 -1.13
C SER A 59 10.19 -11.08 -0.04
N PRO A 60 11.15 -11.27 0.90
CA PRO A 60 11.44 -10.28 1.93
C PRO A 60 11.69 -8.88 1.37
N GLU A 61 12.35 -8.79 0.21
CA GLU A 61 12.69 -7.51 -0.42
C GLU A 61 11.45 -6.72 -0.87
N TYR A 62 10.31 -7.40 -1.11
CA TYR A 62 9.07 -6.74 -1.49
C TYR A 62 8.44 -5.97 -0.33
N LEU A 63 8.47 -6.54 0.88
CA LEU A 63 7.91 -5.94 2.09
C LEU A 63 8.94 -5.13 2.89
N GLU A 64 10.23 -5.27 2.61
CA GLU A 64 11.33 -4.66 3.37
C GLU A 64 11.12 -3.17 3.68
N PRO A 65 10.67 -2.29 2.75
CA PRO A 65 10.45 -0.88 3.07
C PRO A 65 9.23 -0.66 3.98
N LEU A 66 8.21 -1.52 3.91
CA LEU A 66 7.10 -1.49 4.86
C LEU A 66 7.58 -1.89 6.25
N VAL A 67 8.26 -3.02 6.37
CA VAL A 67 8.81 -3.53 7.63
C VAL A 67 9.75 -2.49 8.27
N ALA A 68 10.65 -1.89 7.48
CA ALA A 68 11.57 -0.86 7.96
C ALA A 68 10.84 0.41 8.48
N ALA A 69 9.68 0.75 7.91
CA ALA A 69 8.83 1.82 8.44
C ALA A 69 8.17 1.40 9.77
N LEU A 70 7.64 0.17 9.83
CA LEU A 70 6.99 -0.37 11.03
C LEU A 70 7.95 -0.53 12.21
N ASP A 71 9.24 -0.81 11.94
CA ASP A 71 10.29 -0.87 12.98
C ASP A 71 10.56 0.50 13.65
N ARG A 72 10.09 1.59 13.05
CA ARG A 72 10.15 2.95 13.62
C ARG A 72 8.87 3.37 14.34
N LEU A 73 7.84 2.50 14.34
CA LEU A 73 6.58 2.75 14.99
C LEU A 73 6.68 2.43 16.48
N GLU A 74 6.59 3.45 17.33
CA GLU A 74 6.65 3.33 18.80
C GLU A 74 5.26 3.06 19.41
N ALA A 75 4.33 2.48 18.65
CA ALA A 75 2.96 2.21 19.08
C ALA A 75 2.50 0.83 18.60
N SER A 76 1.56 0.26 19.34
CA SER A 76 0.84 -0.96 18.92
C SER A 76 -0.55 -0.55 18.43
N PRO A 77 -0.78 -0.46 17.11
CA PRO A 77 -2.09 -0.08 16.57
C PRO A 77 -3.12 -1.17 16.86
N GLY A 78 -4.32 -0.79 17.28
CA GLY A 78 -5.45 -1.72 17.50
C GLY A 78 -6.28 -1.91 16.26
N ARG A 79 -6.31 -0.92 15.33
CA ARG A 79 -7.01 -1.02 14.04
C ARG A 79 -6.13 -0.55 12.91
N ILE A 80 -5.99 -1.37 11.88
CA ILE A 80 -5.07 -1.15 10.75
C ILE A 80 -5.83 -1.25 9.43
N LEU A 81 -5.60 -0.29 8.53
CA LEU A 81 -6.10 -0.32 7.16
C LEU A 81 -4.93 -0.47 6.19
N ASP A 82 -5.01 -1.47 5.31
CA ASP A 82 -4.11 -1.62 4.16
C ASP A 82 -4.85 -1.20 2.87
N ILE A 83 -4.45 -0.07 2.28
CA ILE A 83 -5.09 0.50 1.09
C ILE A 83 -4.38 -0.03 -0.17
N GLY A 84 -5.15 -0.66 -1.06
CA GLY A 84 -4.62 -1.31 -2.25
C GLY A 84 -3.93 -2.62 -1.89
N THR A 85 -4.59 -3.40 -1.04
CA THR A 85 -4.05 -4.63 -0.43
C THR A 85 -3.59 -5.68 -1.47
N GLY A 86 -4.09 -5.59 -2.73
CA GLY A 86 -3.79 -6.55 -3.77
C GLY A 86 -4.07 -7.98 -3.33
N THR A 87 -3.09 -8.85 -3.45
CA THR A 87 -3.14 -10.26 -3.00
C THR A 87 -2.86 -10.43 -1.50
N GLY A 88 -2.86 -9.34 -0.71
CA GLY A 88 -2.83 -9.38 0.74
C GLY A 88 -1.46 -9.40 1.39
N ALA A 89 -0.36 -9.28 0.65
CA ALA A 89 0.99 -9.44 1.22
C ALA A 89 1.27 -8.47 2.39
N ALA A 90 0.94 -7.18 2.24
CA ALA A 90 1.14 -6.19 3.30
C ALA A 90 0.17 -6.40 4.48
N ALA A 91 -1.10 -6.70 4.21
CA ALA A 91 -2.09 -6.94 5.26
C ALA A 91 -1.76 -8.17 6.11
N LEU A 92 -1.23 -9.23 5.50
CA LEU A 92 -0.80 -10.44 6.21
C LEU A 92 0.43 -10.17 7.08
N GLU A 93 1.41 -9.43 6.58
CA GLU A 93 2.57 -8.96 7.37
C GLU A 93 2.13 -8.12 8.58
N LEU A 94 1.16 -7.22 8.38
CA LEU A 94 0.61 -6.40 9.46
C LEU A 94 -0.12 -7.24 10.51
N ALA A 95 -0.87 -8.25 10.10
CA ALA A 95 -1.57 -9.15 11.01
C ALA A 95 -0.61 -10.05 11.81
N ASP A 96 0.47 -10.54 11.19
CA ASP A 96 1.51 -11.31 11.88
C ASP A 96 2.25 -10.45 12.91
N ARG A 97 2.57 -9.22 12.55
CA ARG A 97 3.28 -8.27 13.42
C ARG A 97 2.44 -7.75 14.57
N TYR A 98 1.13 -7.56 14.37
CA TYR A 98 0.18 -7.01 15.35
C TYR A 98 -1.00 -7.98 15.55
N PRO A 99 -0.77 -9.12 16.23
CA PRO A 99 -1.77 -10.21 16.33
C PRO A 99 -3.06 -9.80 17.07
N ASP A 100 -3.01 -8.76 17.90
CA ASP A 100 -4.16 -8.23 18.61
C ASP A 100 -4.93 -7.14 17.84
N ALA A 101 -4.44 -6.74 16.65
CA ALA A 101 -5.05 -5.70 15.85
C ALA A 101 -6.15 -6.24 14.93
N GLU A 102 -7.20 -5.45 14.72
CA GLU A 102 -8.13 -5.64 13.61
C GLU A 102 -7.47 -5.14 12.32
N VAL A 103 -7.13 -6.04 11.40
CA VAL A 103 -6.55 -5.67 10.10
C VAL A 103 -7.61 -5.75 9.01
N VAL A 104 -7.79 -4.63 8.29
CA VAL A 104 -8.69 -4.50 7.15
C VAL A 104 -7.88 -4.21 5.90
N GLY A 105 -7.95 -5.08 4.89
CA GLY A 105 -7.36 -4.84 3.57
C GLY A 105 -8.42 -4.48 2.55
N ILE A 106 -8.25 -3.39 1.81
CA ILE A 106 -9.17 -2.98 0.75
C ILE A 106 -8.49 -2.92 -0.61
N ASP A 107 -9.18 -3.37 -1.65
CA ASP A 107 -8.76 -3.20 -3.05
C ASP A 107 -9.99 -3.02 -3.95
N VAL A 108 -9.83 -2.29 -5.06
CA VAL A 108 -10.89 -2.10 -6.06
C VAL A 108 -11.12 -3.35 -6.92
N SER A 109 -10.16 -4.26 -6.96
CA SER A 109 -10.18 -5.50 -7.74
C SER A 109 -10.76 -6.65 -6.92
N ALA A 110 -11.87 -7.21 -7.41
CA ALA A 110 -12.49 -8.38 -6.79
C ALA A 110 -11.58 -9.62 -6.88
N GLU A 111 -10.85 -9.76 -7.99
CA GLU A 111 -9.93 -10.88 -8.21
C GLU A 111 -8.73 -10.83 -7.27
N MET A 112 -8.16 -9.63 -7.04
CA MET A 112 -7.09 -9.44 -6.05
C MET A 112 -7.57 -9.83 -4.65
N VAL A 113 -8.74 -9.33 -4.25
CA VAL A 113 -9.35 -9.65 -2.95
C VAL A 113 -9.64 -11.14 -2.81
N ALA A 114 -10.06 -11.82 -3.88
CA ALA A 114 -10.26 -13.27 -3.86
C ALA A 114 -8.94 -14.02 -3.58
N GLN A 115 -7.83 -13.63 -4.23
CA GLN A 115 -6.50 -14.19 -3.96
C GLN A 115 -6.05 -13.91 -2.52
N ALA A 116 -6.26 -12.69 -2.02
CA ALA A 116 -5.92 -12.32 -0.65
C ALA A 116 -6.68 -13.17 0.40
N LYS A 117 -7.99 -13.39 0.18
CA LYS A 117 -8.81 -14.25 1.05
C LYS A 117 -8.35 -15.70 1.05
N ALA A 118 -8.00 -16.25 -0.12
CA ALA A 118 -7.50 -17.61 -0.23
C ALA A 118 -6.18 -17.75 0.55
N LYS A 119 -5.24 -16.83 0.37
CA LYS A 119 -3.96 -16.81 1.09
C LYS A 119 -4.14 -16.69 2.61
N ALA A 120 -5.04 -15.82 3.08
CA ALA A 120 -5.34 -15.66 4.50
C ALA A 120 -5.95 -16.93 5.12
N ALA A 121 -6.82 -17.62 4.39
CA ALA A 121 -7.41 -18.87 4.84
C ALA A 121 -6.36 -19.96 5.04
N ASP A 122 -5.39 -20.07 4.13
CA ASP A 122 -4.27 -21.02 4.22
C ASP A 122 -3.35 -20.73 5.42
N GLN A 123 -3.24 -19.46 5.81
CA GLN A 123 -2.39 -19.02 6.93
C GLN A 123 -3.16 -18.86 8.25
N SER A 124 -4.48 -19.08 8.23
CA SER A 124 -5.37 -18.82 9.38
C SER A 124 -5.25 -17.38 9.94
N ALA A 125 -4.93 -16.43 9.08
CA ALA A 125 -4.70 -15.05 9.48
C ALA A 125 -6.02 -14.26 9.64
N PRO A 126 -6.23 -13.53 10.75
CA PRO A 126 -7.47 -12.82 11.05
C PRO A 126 -7.57 -11.48 10.31
N VAL A 127 -7.48 -11.49 8.99
CA VAL A 127 -7.56 -10.30 8.15
C VAL A 127 -8.90 -10.22 7.44
N ARG A 128 -9.56 -9.07 7.51
CA ARG A 128 -10.81 -8.80 6.79
C ARG A 128 -10.52 -8.12 5.45
N PHE A 129 -10.67 -8.86 4.35
CA PHE A 129 -10.49 -8.32 3.00
C PHE A 129 -11.82 -7.90 2.38
N LEU A 130 -11.86 -6.67 1.82
CA LEU A 130 -13.04 -6.05 1.23
C LEU A 130 -12.75 -5.55 -0.19
N VAL A 131 -13.70 -5.76 -1.10
CA VAL A 131 -13.69 -5.08 -2.40
C VAL A 131 -14.23 -3.67 -2.18
N ALA A 132 -13.37 -2.67 -2.20
CA ALA A 132 -13.76 -1.29 -1.94
C ALA A 132 -12.86 -0.29 -2.68
N ASP A 133 -13.42 0.84 -3.09
CA ASP A 133 -12.68 1.98 -3.62
C ASP A 133 -12.42 2.96 -2.47
N ILE A 134 -11.15 3.28 -2.22
CA ILE A 134 -10.74 4.23 -1.19
C ILE A 134 -11.44 5.60 -1.34
N ALA A 135 -11.81 5.99 -2.54
CA ALA A 135 -12.50 7.27 -2.77
C ALA A 135 -13.88 7.33 -2.10
N SER A 136 -14.51 6.19 -1.87
CA SER A 136 -15.85 6.07 -1.27
C SER A 136 -15.90 5.17 -0.03
N PHE A 137 -14.77 4.57 0.35
CA PHE A 137 -14.71 3.75 1.55
C PHE A 137 -14.87 4.61 2.80
N GLU A 138 -15.78 4.25 3.67
CA GLU A 138 -16.07 4.94 4.93
C GLU A 138 -15.95 3.97 6.09
N ASP A 139 -15.46 4.46 7.22
CA ASP A 139 -15.36 3.76 8.48
C ASP A 139 -15.53 4.78 9.62
N GLU A 140 -16.53 4.56 10.48
CA GLU A 140 -16.90 5.52 11.53
C GLU A 140 -15.89 5.54 12.68
N GLU A 141 -15.24 4.42 12.93
CA GLU A 141 -14.29 4.30 14.03
C GLU A 141 -12.88 4.80 13.66
N GLY A 142 -12.52 4.79 12.39
CA GLY A 142 -11.19 5.14 11.90
C GLY A 142 -10.11 4.12 12.28
N PHE A 143 -8.87 4.42 11.90
CA PHE A 143 -7.73 3.51 12.02
C PHE A 143 -6.56 4.16 12.77
N ASP A 144 -5.85 3.37 13.58
CA ASP A 144 -4.64 3.79 14.29
C ASP A 144 -3.42 3.79 13.36
N LEU A 145 -3.43 2.90 12.35
CA LEU A 145 -2.39 2.80 11.31
C LEU A 145 -3.05 2.63 9.93
N ILE A 146 -2.62 3.43 8.98
CA ILE A 146 -2.97 3.25 7.56
C ILE A 146 -1.69 2.97 6.77
N ALA A 147 -1.65 1.81 6.12
CA ALA A 147 -0.55 1.39 5.26
C ALA A 147 -0.93 1.49 3.78
N MET A 148 0.03 1.86 2.96
CA MET A 148 -0.05 1.92 1.50
C MET A 148 1.25 1.41 0.92
N LEU A 149 1.25 0.21 0.35
CA LEU A 149 2.41 -0.35 -0.33
C LEU A 149 2.22 -0.27 -1.85
N ASN A 150 3.11 0.46 -2.53
CA ASN A 150 3.07 0.66 -3.99
C ASN A 150 1.77 1.34 -4.49
N MET A 151 1.22 2.27 -3.71
CA MET A 151 -0.04 2.95 -3.97
C MET A 151 0.11 4.47 -4.02
N PRO A 152 -0.80 5.19 -4.73
CA PRO A 152 -0.91 6.64 -4.61
C PRO A 152 -1.21 7.08 -3.17
N PRO A 153 -0.83 8.29 -2.75
CA PRO A 153 -0.90 8.70 -1.34
C PRO A 153 -2.32 9.00 -0.82
N PHE A 154 -3.32 9.22 -1.66
CA PHE A 154 -4.72 9.49 -1.28
C PHE A 154 -4.88 10.41 -0.06
N PHE A 155 -4.12 11.50 0.01
CA PHE A 155 -3.94 12.37 1.19
C PHE A 155 -5.24 12.64 1.96
N ASP A 156 -6.28 13.18 1.30
CA ASP A 156 -7.52 13.59 1.97
C ASP A 156 -8.29 12.39 2.53
N ARG A 157 -8.29 11.25 1.80
CA ARG A 157 -8.98 10.04 2.24
C ARG A 157 -8.26 9.38 3.42
N VAL A 158 -6.92 9.36 3.38
CA VAL A 158 -6.12 8.87 4.50
C VAL A 158 -6.41 9.67 5.77
N ILE A 159 -6.42 11.01 5.67
CA ILE A 159 -6.71 11.86 6.83
C ILE A 159 -8.13 11.66 7.36
N ALA A 160 -9.11 11.47 6.48
CA ALA A 160 -10.49 11.25 6.89
C ALA A 160 -10.68 9.94 7.68
N LEU A 161 -9.87 8.92 7.39
CA LEU A 161 -9.92 7.60 8.02
C LEU A 161 -8.93 7.43 9.18
N LEU A 162 -7.93 8.30 9.28
CA LEU A 162 -6.89 8.20 10.29
C LEU A 162 -7.37 8.82 11.61
N ARG A 163 -7.30 8.10 12.71
CA ARG A 163 -7.56 8.60 14.07
C ARG A 163 -6.60 9.73 14.45
N PRO A 164 -6.98 10.62 15.38
CA PRO A 164 -6.00 11.49 16.07
C PRO A 164 -4.85 10.64 16.63
N GLU A 165 -3.63 11.15 16.57
CA GLU A 165 -2.41 10.44 16.97
C GLU A 165 -2.08 9.18 16.14
N GLY A 166 -2.89 8.82 15.16
CA GLY A 166 -2.67 7.68 14.27
C GLY A 166 -1.51 7.88 13.30
N PHE A 167 -1.06 6.78 12.73
CA PHE A 167 0.12 6.74 11.86
C PHE A 167 -0.24 6.41 10.42
N VAL A 168 0.51 6.96 9.49
CA VAL A 168 0.44 6.59 8.08
C VAL A 168 1.81 6.14 7.58
N VAL A 169 1.81 5.02 6.87
CA VAL A 169 2.96 4.50 6.13
C VAL A 169 2.65 4.53 4.64
N ASN A 170 3.55 5.12 3.84
CA ASN A 170 3.56 4.94 2.40
C ASN A 170 4.92 4.36 1.99
N ALA A 171 4.90 3.15 1.44
CA ALA A 171 6.10 2.44 1.08
C ALA A 171 6.09 2.05 -0.41
N SER A 172 7.28 1.99 -1.00
CA SER A 172 7.48 1.56 -2.39
C SER A 172 8.56 0.50 -2.43
N SER A 173 8.20 -0.75 -2.78
CA SER A 173 9.08 -1.93 -2.76
C SER A 173 10.36 -1.75 -3.57
N PHE A 174 10.28 -1.06 -4.70
CA PHE A 174 11.42 -0.86 -5.60
C PHE A 174 11.67 0.63 -5.87
N GLY A 175 11.28 1.51 -4.94
CA GLY A 175 11.46 2.95 -5.01
C GLY A 175 10.96 3.52 -6.35
N SER A 176 11.77 4.32 -7.03
CA SER A 176 11.40 4.96 -8.30
C SER A 176 11.15 4.00 -9.47
N ARG A 177 11.40 2.70 -9.30
CA ARG A 177 11.06 1.67 -10.31
C ARG A 177 9.61 1.20 -10.17
N THR A 178 8.94 1.50 -9.06
CA THR A 178 7.52 1.22 -8.85
C THR A 178 6.66 2.18 -9.68
N PRO A 179 5.59 1.70 -10.36
CA PRO A 179 4.70 2.57 -11.14
C PRO A 179 4.06 3.70 -10.31
N PHE A 180 3.58 3.39 -9.12
CA PHE A 180 2.94 4.35 -8.21
C PHE A 180 3.90 4.97 -7.19
N PHE A 181 5.16 5.12 -7.55
CA PHE A 181 6.13 5.77 -6.67
C PHE A 181 5.80 7.25 -6.43
N THR A 182 5.71 7.63 -5.16
CA THR A 182 5.60 9.02 -4.72
C THR A 182 6.92 9.44 -4.05
N PRO A 183 7.61 10.46 -4.55
CA PRO A 183 8.83 10.96 -3.91
C PRO A 183 8.56 11.37 -2.45
N PRO A 184 9.43 11.01 -1.49
CA PRO A 184 9.25 11.34 -0.06
C PRO A 184 8.96 12.82 0.20
N ALA A 185 9.66 13.74 -0.48
CA ALA A 185 9.42 15.18 -0.34
C ALA A 185 8.00 15.62 -0.79
N LEU A 186 7.32 14.84 -1.64
CA LEU A 186 5.93 15.11 -2.02
C LEU A 186 4.99 14.57 -0.94
N LEU A 187 5.29 13.39 -0.37
CA LEU A 187 4.54 12.82 0.75
C LEU A 187 4.59 13.76 1.96
N GLU A 188 5.78 14.19 2.36
CA GLU A 188 6.02 15.13 3.45
C GLU A 188 5.17 16.39 3.27
N ARG A 189 5.37 17.15 2.17
CA ARG A 189 4.57 18.36 1.93
C ARG A 189 3.07 18.10 1.86
N GLY A 190 2.64 16.96 1.32
CA GLY A 190 1.24 16.61 1.18
C GLY A 190 0.56 16.33 2.51
N PHE A 191 1.22 15.60 3.38
CA PHE A 191 0.73 15.24 4.71
C PHE A 191 0.88 16.38 5.73
N GLU A 192 2.00 17.11 5.74
CA GLU A 192 2.21 18.26 6.66
C GLU A 192 1.15 19.35 6.49
N ARG A 193 0.75 19.66 5.25
CA ARG A 193 -0.35 20.59 5.00
C ARG A 193 -1.70 20.15 5.58
N ARG A 194 -1.80 18.91 6.05
CA ARG A 194 -3.00 18.29 6.59
C ARG A 194 -2.89 17.93 8.08
N GLY A 195 -1.90 18.48 8.77
CA GLY A 195 -1.71 18.25 10.19
C GLY A 195 -1.10 16.88 10.52
N VAL A 196 -0.29 16.34 9.61
CA VAL A 196 0.45 15.09 9.84
C VAL A 196 1.93 15.37 9.83
N ARG A 197 2.63 15.03 10.90
CA ARG A 197 4.07 15.28 11.07
C ARG A 197 4.89 14.07 10.63
N THR A 198 5.90 14.31 9.83
CA THR A 198 6.90 13.29 9.47
C THR A 198 7.60 12.74 10.70
N VAL A 199 7.62 11.41 10.81
CA VAL A 199 8.35 10.66 11.86
C VAL A 199 9.65 10.11 11.30
N ALA A 200 9.58 9.44 10.15
CA ALA A 200 10.77 8.88 9.50
C ALA A 200 10.61 8.83 7.99
N VAL A 201 11.71 8.98 7.30
CA VAL A 201 11.86 8.75 5.87
C VAL A 201 13.11 7.92 5.67
N GLY A 202 13.04 6.89 4.84
CA GLY A 202 14.21 6.05 4.62
C GLY A 202 14.19 5.32 3.29
N GLN A 203 15.33 4.70 3.03
CA GLN A 203 15.54 3.78 1.93
C GLN A 203 16.16 2.50 2.48
N VAL A 204 15.67 1.35 2.02
CA VAL A 204 16.23 0.05 2.32
C VAL A 204 16.26 -0.76 1.02
N GLY A 205 17.42 -1.30 0.68
CA GLY A 205 17.63 -1.92 -0.63
C GLY A 205 17.25 -0.96 -1.77
N LEU A 206 16.33 -1.38 -2.60
CA LEU A 206 15.74 -0.55 -3.68
C LEU A 206 14.48 0.21 -3.22
N GLY A 207 13.93 -0.18 -2.07
CA GLY A 207 12.68 0.36 -1.55
C GLY A 207 12.84 1.67 -0.80
N THR A 208 11.73 2.39 -0.68
CA THR A 208 11.66 3.63 0.10
C THR A 208 10.41 3.60 0.97
N TYR A 209 10.48 4.26 2.13
CA TYR A 209 9.34 4.43 3.00
C TYR A 209 9.23 5.86 3.54
N TYR A 210 8.02 6.21 3.86
CA TYR A 210 7.61 7.41 4.57
C TYR A 210 6.68 7.00 5.71
N LEU A 211 7.01 7.40 6.93
CA LEU A 211 6.20 7.23 8.14
C LEU A 211 5.88 8.59 8.73
N ALA A 212 4.62 8.83 9.05
CA ALA A 212 4.19 10.06 9.68
C ALA A 212 3.06 9.82 10.69
N ARG A 213 2.83 10.80 11.58
CA ARG A 213 1.84 10.76 12.66
C ARG A 213 0.91 11.95 12.55
N ARG A 214 -0.39 11.72 12.68
CA ARG A 214 -1.40 12.78 12.80
C ARG A 214 -1.24 13.45 14.18
N VAL A 215 -1.19 14.79 14.20
CA VAL A 215 -1.08 15.62 15.42
C VAL A 215 -2.36 16.39 15.64
#